data_5da20b522038133b0b8e040b7c1471d5
#
_entry.id   5da20b522038133b0b8e040b7c1471d5
#
_cell.length_a   1.000
_cell.length_b   1.000
_cell.length_c   1.000
_cell.angle_alpha   90.00
_cell.angle_beta   90.00
_cell.angle_gamma   90.00
#
_symmetry.space_group_name_H-M   'P 1'
#
loop_
_entity.id
_entity.type
_entity.pdbx_description
1 polymer ?
#
loop_
_entity_poly.entity_id
_entity_poly.type
_entity_poly.pdbx_seq_one_letter_code
_entity_poly.pdbx_strand_id
1 'polypeptide(L)'
;MTATIATERMRIGVGLPSGVPGASGRLVIEWAVKADGGPFASVACIDRLVYDAFEPLTTLAAAAAVTRRVMLAGLVITAPMRNTAMLAKAAASVDTLSGGRLVLGLAIGARHEDYDVAGIDHHDRGKRFSQQLAELRDWWEHPKIGPKPPRPGGPPVLVGGLSDEAYARAARYADGYVHGGGPPRAFARAADRARAAWIDAGRPGRPRLWGQGHFALGDTATADAGAGYLRDYYAFTGPFAERIAAGHLTTPQAIVQFVRGYEEAGCDELVLFPTVADLAQLERLADVLG
;
A
#
# COMPACT_ATOMS: atom_id res chain seq x y z
N MET A 1 -30.88 -0.38 23.50
CA MET A 1 -29.72 -1.28 23.57
C MET A 1 -28.70 -0.81 22.54
N THR A 2 -27.71 -0.06 22.96
CA THR A 2 -26.62 0.42 22.10
C THR A 2 -25.65 -0.76 21.89
N ALA A 3 -25.64 -1.30 20.68
CA ALA A 3 -24.67 -2.31 20.32
C ALA A 3 -23.26 -1.66 20.40
N THR A 4 -22.47 -2.08 21.37
CA THR A 4 -21.06 -1.76 21.44
C THR A 4 -20.41 -2.40 20.20
N ILE A 5 -20.09 -1.58 19.21
CA ILE A 5 -19.25 -2.01 18.09
C ILE A 5 -17.88 -2.29 18.72
N ALA A 6 -17.54 -3.56 18.85
CA ALA A 6 -16.17 -3.96 19.20
C ALA A 6 -15.29 -3.38 18.10
N THR A 7 -14.47 -2.39 18.43
CA THR A 7 -13.43 -1.89 17.56
C THR A 7 -12.43 -3.03 17.37
N GLU A 8 -12.43 -3.67 16.20
CA GLU A 8 -11.37 -4.62 15.84
C GLU A 8 -10.04 -3.88 16.02
N ARG A 9 -9.09 -4.52 16.71
CA ARG A 9 -7.75 -3.99 16.89
C ARG A 9 -7.12 -3.73 15.53
N MET A 10 -6.43 -2.60 15.35
CA MET A 10 -5.69 -2.27 14.14
C MET A 10 -4.71 -3.40 13.80
N ARG A 11 -4.67 -3.78 12.52
CA ARG A 11 -3.75 -4.81 12.02
C ARG A 11 -2.45 -4.16 11.56
N ILE A 12 -1.35 -4.90 11.70
CA ILE A 12 -0.03 -4.48 11.24
C ILE A 12 0.41 -5.36 10.09
N GLY A 13 0.70 -4.74 8.95
CA GLY A 13 1.35 -5.37 7.80
C GLY A 13 2.82 -4.96 7.69
N VAL A 14 3.55 -5.64 6.83
CA VAL A 14 4.94 -5.29 6.52
C VAL A 14 5.17 -5.19 5.02
N GLY A 15 5.93 -4.20 4.59
CA GLY A 15 6.36 -4.04 3.19
C GLY A 15 7.37 -5.11 2.81
N LEU A 16 7.32 -5.60 1.57
CA LEU A 16 8.40 -6.33 0.95
C LEU A 16 9.53 -5.34 0.56
N PRO A 17 10.80 -5.72 0.66
CA PRO A 17 11.91 -4.85 0.28
C PRO A 17 12.07 -4.72 -1.25
N SER A 18 10.98 -4.74 -2.00
CA SER A 18 10.94 -4.86 -3.46
C SER A 18 11.52 -3.66 -4.24
N GLY A 19 11.73 -2.53 -3.57
CA GLY A 19 12.37 -1.34 -4.14
C GLY A 19 13.54 -0.84 -3.28
N VAL A 20 14.01 -1.64 -2.32
CA VAL A 20 15.16 -1.26 -1.48
C VAL A 20 16.46 -1.66 -2.19
N PRO A 21 17.45 -0.76 -2.31
CA PRO A 21 18.71 -1.08 -2.95
C PRO A 21 19.37 -2.34 -2.39
N GLY A 22 19.87 -3.21 -3.27
CA GLY A 22 20.51 -4.48 -2.91
C GLY A 22 19.54 -5.62 -2.59
N ALA A 23 18.23 -5.42 -2.65
CA ALA A 23 17.26 -6.50 -2.47
C ALA A 23 17.29 -7.47 -3.66
N SER A 24 17.64 -8.72 -3.40
CA SER A 24 17.56 -9.78 -4.41
C SER A 24 16.14 -10.37 -4.47
N GLY A 25 15.77 -10.96 -5.61
CA GLY A 25 14.50 -11.71 -5.71
C GLY A 25 14.38 -12.81 -4.68
N ARG A 26 15.50 -13.47 -4.32
CA ARG A 26 15.55 -14.49 -3.26
C ARG A 26 15.17 -13.88 -1.90
N LEU A 27 15.74 -12.72 -1.55
CA LEU A 27 15.41 -12.03 -0.29
C LEU A 27 13.93 -11.68 -0.22
N VAL A 28 13.34 -11.17 -1.32
CA VAL A 28 11.91 -10.82 -1.38
C VAL A 28 11.03 -12.03 -1.10
N ILE A 29 11.38 -13.21 -1.65
CA ILE A 29 10.63 -14.46 -1.41
C ILE A 29 10.81 -14.95 0.03
N GLU A 30 12.05 -14.99 0.55
CA GLU A 30 12.33 -15.38 1.94
C GLU A 30 11.61 -14.46 2.94
N TRP A 31 11.54 -13.15 2.62
CA TRP A 31 10.81 -12.18 3.40
C TRP A 31 9.31 -12.48 3.47
N ALA A 32 8.69 -12.78 2.31
CA ALA A 32 7.28 -13.14 2.25
C ALA A 32 6.96 -14.41 3.09
N VAL A 33 7.79 -15.45 2.96
CA VAL A 33 7.65 -16.70 3.74
C VAL A 33 7.76 -16.42 5.25
N LYS A 34 8.76 -15.63 5.65
CA LYS A 34 8.99 -15.31 7.06
C LYS A 34 7.87 -14.42 7.63
N ALA A 35 7.39 -13.46 6.86
CA ALA A 35 6.26 -12.63 7.24
C ALA A 35 4.96 -13.45 7.42
N ASP A 36 4.73 -14.45 6.57
CA ASP A 36 3.56 -15.35 6.68
C ASP A 36 3.57 -16.17 7.98
N GLY A 37 4.74 -16.52 8.50
CA GLY A 37 4.91 -17.18 9.79
C GLY A 37 4.93 -16.26 11.01
N GLY A 38 5.01 -14.95 10.79
CA GLY A 38 5.15 -13.91 11.83
C GLY A 38 3.82 -13.28 12.26
N PRO A 39 3.86 -12.18 13.04
CA PRO A 39 2.66 -11.50 13.56
C PRO A 39 1.97 -10.60 12.53
N PHE A 40 2.46 -10.53 11.30
CA PHE A 40 1.98 -9.59 10.29
C PHE A 40 0.66 -10.02 9.66
N ALA A 41 -0.25 -9.08 9.43
CA ALA A 41 -1.53 -9.32 8.78
C ALA A 41 -1.43 -9.30 7.24
N SER A 42 -0.49 -8.54 6.70
CA SER A 42 -0.26 -8.44 5.26
C SER A 42 1.21 -8.25 4.90
N VAL A 43 1.52 -8.57 3.63
CA VAL A 43 2.74 -8.12 2.96
C VAL A 43 2.36 -7.17 1.82
N ALA A 44 3.17 -6.14 1.57
CA ALA A 44 2.84 -5.12 0.59
C ALA A 44 4.02 -4.75 -0.32
N CYS A 45 3.70 -4.33 -1.55
CA CYS A 45 4.64 -3.74 -2.50
C CYS A 45 4.27 -2.29 -2.79
N ILE A 46 5.30 -1.48 -3.03
CA ILE A 46 5.19 -0.15 -3.66
C ILE A 46 5.43 -0.27 -5.17
N ASP A 47 5.02 0.76 -5.92
CA ASP A 47 5.15 0.80 -7.39
C ASP A 47 5.96 2.02 -7.83
N ARG A 48 6.96 1.77 -8.65
CA ARG A 48 7.74 2.78 -9.35
C ARG A 48 8.30 2.18 -10.64
N LEU A 49 8.07 2.84 -11.78
CA LEU A 49 8.53 2.34 -13.07
C LEU A 49 10.02 2.67 -13.30
N VAL A 50 10.40 3.94 -13.11
CA VAL A 50 11.78 4.41 -13.30
C VAL A 50 12.53 4.30 -11.98
N TYR A 51 12.84 3.08 -11.59
CA TYR A 51 13.62 2.77 -10.40
C TYR A 51 14.08 1.31 -10.42
N ASP A 52 15.13 0.97 -9.69
CA ASP A 52 15.56 -0.41 -9.49
C ASP A 52 14.65 -1.11 -8.47
N ALA A 53 13.44 -1.44 -8.92
CA ALA A 53 12.38 -2.04 -8.12
C ALA A 53 11.66 -3.15 -8.90
N PHE A 54 11.17 -4.15 -8.19
CA PHE A 54 10.35 -5.20 -8.78
C PHE A 54 8.95 -4.68 -9.11
N GLU A 55 8.36 -5.15 -10.23
CA GLU A 55 6.98 -4.84 -10.58
C GLU A 55 6.02 -5.43 -9.52
N PRO A 56 5.08 -4.63 -8.96
CA PRO A 56 4.35 -5.01 -7.75
C PRO A 56 3.42 -6.21 -7.93
N LEU A 57 2.66 -6.33 -9.04
CA LEU A 57 1.74 -7.45 -9.21
C LEU A 57 2.47 -8.76 -9.48
N THR A 58 3.59 -8.71 -10.20
CA THR A 58 4.47 -9.86 -10.40
C THR A 58 5.07 -10.32 -9.06
N THR A 59 5.52 -9.37 -8.23
CA THR A 59 6.05 -9.65 -6.89
C THR A 59 5.00 -10.25 -5.97
N LEU A 60 3.79 -9.70 -5.98
CA LEU A 60 2.66 -10.22 -5.20
C LEU A 60 2.20 -11.60 -5.68
N ALA A 61 2.28 -11.91 -7.00
CA ALA A 61 2.04 -13.26 -7.51
C ALA A 61 3.06 -14.27 -6.97
N ALA A 62 4.34 -13.90 -6.94
CA ALA A 62 5.38 -14.72 -6.35
C ALA A 62 5.17 -14.94 -4.84
N ALA A 63 4.81 -13.89 -4.10
CA ALA A 63 4.45 -13.98 -2.69
C ALA A 63 3.19 -14.85 -2.46
N ALA A 64 2.19 -14.79 -3.36
CA ALA A 64 0.99 -15.63 -3.30
C ALA A 64 1.33 -17.12 -3.31
N ALA A 65 2.32 -17.51 -4.12
CA ALA A 65 2.72 -18.92 -4.26
C ALA A 65 3.37 -19.50 -2.99
N VAL A 66 4.02 -18.66 -2.17
CA VAL A 66 4.82 -19.08 -1.01
C VAL A 66 4.18 -18.73 0.34
N THR A 67 3.03 -18.06 0.34
CA THR A 67 2.30 -17.66 1.56
C THR A 67 0.91 -18.28 1.61
N ARG A 68 0.32 -18.37 2.81
CA ARG A 68 -1.02 -18.96 3.00
C ARG A 68 -1.96 -18.07 3.80
N ARG A 69 -1.45 -17.20 4.65
CA ARG A 69 -2.22 -16.45 5.65
C ARG A 69 -2.27 -14.96 5.39
N VAL A 70 -1.12 -14.33 5.13
CA VAL A 70 -1.04 -12.87 5.00
C VAL A 70 -1.80 -12.36 3.77
N MET A 71 -2.45 -11.21 3.91
CA MET A 71 -3.01 -10.48 2.77
C MET A 71 -1.86 -9.96 1.89
N LEU A 72 -2.14 -9.77 0.62
CA LEU A 72 -1.18 -9.27 -0.37
C LEU A 72 -1.64 -7.90 -0.86
N ALA A 73 -0.86 -6.86 -0.64
CA ALA A 73 -1.32 -5.50 -0.92
C ALA A 73 -0.39 -4.74 -1.89
N GLY A 74 -0.97 -4.15 -2.94
CA GLY A 74 -0.28 -3.10 -3.70
C GLY A 74 -0.51 -1.75 -3.03
N LEU A 75 0.52 -1.12 -2.47
CA LEU A 75 0.37 0.12 -1.70
C LEU A 75 1.39 1.18 -2.09
N VAL A 76 1.13 1.93 -3.15
CA VAL A 76 -0.02 1.90 -4.07
C VAL A 76 0.49 1.63 -5.48
N ILE A 77 -0.34 1.00 -6.31
CA ILE A 77 -0.05 0.80 -7.73
C ILE A 77 -0.47 2.06 -8.49
N THR A 78 0.41 2.57 -9.33
CA THR A 78 0.12 3.72 -10.21
C THR A 78 -0.73 3.25 -11.40
N ALA A 79 -2.06 3.22 -11.19
CA ALA A 79 -2.99 2.64 -12.14
C ALA A 79 -2.95 3.28 -13.54
N PRO A 80 -2.87 4.63 -13.70
CA PRO A 80 -2.91 5.26 -15.02
C PRO A 80 -1.78 4.86 -15.97
N MET A 81 -0.67 4.35 -15.47
CA MET A 81 0.42 3.84 -16.31
C MET A 81 0.10 2.50 -16.98
N ARG A 82 -1.01 1.86 -16.60
CA ARG A 82 -1.42 0.54 -17.07
C ARG A 82 -2.70 0.60 -17.90
N ASN A 83 -2.85 -0.33 -18.84
CA ASN A 83 -4.13 -0.57 -19.50
C ASN A 83 -5.13 -1.17 -18.49
N THR A 84 -6.38 -0.68 -18.46
CA THR A 84 -7.38 -1.08 -17.45
C THR A 84 -7.69 -2.57 -17.48
N ALA A 85 -7.89 -3.16 -18.69
CA ALA A 85 -8.17 -4.59 -18.82
C ALA A 85 -6.99 -5.45 -18.38
N MET A 86 -5.75 -5.03 -18.70
CA MET A 86 -4.54 -5.73 -18.25
C MET A 86 -4.34 -5.65 -16.74
N LEU A 87 -4.58 -4.48 -16.15
CA LEU A 87 -4.55 -4.30 -14.69
C LEU A 87 -5.60 -5.19 -14.00
N ALA A 88 -6.83 -5.18 -14.51
CA ALA A 88 -7.93 -6.01 -14.00
C ALA A 88 -7.59 -7.50 -14.07
N LYS A 89 -7.06 -7.96 -15.23
CA LYS A 89 -6.66 -9.36 -15.43
C LYS A 89 -5.51 -9.77 -14.51
N ALA A 90 -4.48 -8.95 -14.38
CA ALA A 90 -3.34 -9.24 -13.49
C ALA A 90 -3.79 -9.30 -12.02
N ALA A 91 -4.60 -8.32 -11.56
CA ALA A 91 -5.15 -8.32 -10.21
C ALA A 91 -6.03 -9.55 -9.94
N ALA A 92 -6.93 -9.93 -10.85
CA ALA A 92 -7.75 -11.14 -10.73
C ALA A 92 -6.89 -12.42 -10.67
N SER A 93 -5.79 -12.45 -11.43
CA SER A 93 -4.85 -13.58 -11.41
C SER A 93 -4.17 -13.71 -10.05
N VAL A 94 -3.62 -12.61 -9.50
CA VAL A 94 -3.01 -12.61 -8.15
C VAL A 94 -4.04 -12.97 -7.08
N ASP A 95 -5.25 -12.42 -7.17
CA ASP A 95 -6.33 -12.71 -6.21
C ASP A 95 -6.70 -14.18 -6.23
N THR A 96 -6.85 -14.78 -7.42
CA THR A 96 -7.14 -16.21 -7.58
C THR A 96 -5.99 -17.10 -7.09
N LEU A 97 -4.74 -16.80 -7.48
CA LEU A 97 -3.56 -17.53 -7.05
C LEU A 97 -3.37 -17.51 -5.52
N SER A 98 -3.77 -16.42 -4.90
CA SER A 98 -3.69 -16.26 -3.44
C SER A 98 -4.90 -16.81 -2.68
N GLY A 99 -5.96 -17.28 -3.38
CA GLY A 99 -7.22 -17.68 -2.73
C GLY A 99 -8.02 -16.51 -2.15
N GLY A 100 -8.00 -15.36 -2.80
CA GLY A 100 -8.78 -14.19 -2.40
C GLY A 100 -8.10 -13.28 -1.39
N ARG A 101 -6.76 -13.27 -1.32
CA ARG A 101 -5.99 -12.48 -0.35
C ARG A 101 -5.49 -11.13 -0.89
N LEU A 102 -5.76 -10.77 -2.14
CA LEU A 102 -5.31 -9.50 -2.70
C LEU A 102 -6.10 -8.30 -2.14
N VAL A 103 -5.40 -7.21 -1.88
CA VAL A 103 -5.93 -5.85 -1.67
C VAL A 103 -5.26 -4.93 -2.68
N LEU A 104 -6.05 -4.23 -3.47
CA LEU A 104 -5.56 -3.41 -4.57
C LEU A 104 -5.60 -1.93 -4.20
N GLY A 105 -4.51 -1.41 -3.66
CA GLY A 105 -4.33 0.04 -3.45
C GLY A 105 -3.88 0.71 -4.74
N LEU A 106 -4.61 1.70 -5.19
CA LEU A 106 -4.41 2.40 -6.46
C LEU A 106 -4.26 3.90 -6.26
N ALA A 107 -3.40 4.53 -7.03
CA ALA A 107 -3.26 6.00 -7.05
C ALA A 107 -2.86 6.51 -8.43
N ILE A 108 -2.87 7.85 -8.57
CA ILE A 108 -2.45 8.48 -9.82
C ILE A 108 -0.93 8.54 -10.01
N GLY A 109 -0.14 8.35 -8.93
CA GLY A 109 1.30 8.62 -9.00
C GLY A 109 1.63 10.12 -9.13
N ALA A 110 2.83 10.50 -8.74
CA ALA A 110 3.26 11.90 -8.74
C ALA A 110 4.48 12.16 -9.64
N ARG A 111 5.18 11.10 -10.10
CA ARG A 111 6.45 11.22 -10.82
C ARG A 111 6.21 11.39 -12.31
N HIS A 112 6.72 12.49 -12.88
CA HIS A 112 6.66 12.74 -14.32
C HIS A 112 7.43 11.70 -15.11
N GLU A 113 8.64 11.35 -14.67
CA GLU A 113 9.54 10.40 -15.33
C GLU A 113 8.89 9.02 -15.57
N ASP A 114 8.07 8.52 -14.62
CA ASP A 114 7.35 7.26 -14.78
C ASP A 114 6.34 7.35 -15.93
N TYR A 115 5.66 8.49 -16.06
CA TYR A 115 4.69 8.75 -17.12
C TYR A 115 5.34 8.93 -18.49
N ASP A 116 6.47 9.62 -18.54
CA ASP A 116 7.25 9.86 -19.77
C ASP A 116 7.70 8.51 -20.35
N VAL A 117 8.26 7.62 -19.53
CA VAL A 117 8.69 6.28 -19.96
C VAL A 117 7.49 5.40 -20.33
N ALA A 118 6.36 5.54 -19.64
CA ALA A 118 5.13 4.82 -19.98
C ALA A 118 4.47 5.33 -21.27
N GLY A 119 4.89 6.45 -21.84
CA GLY A 119 4.30 7.07 -23.02
C GLY A 119 2.89 7.62 -22.77
N ILE A 120 2.60 8.06 -21.54
CA ILE A 120 1.28 8.52 -21.10
C ILE A 120 1.38 9.97 -20.61
N ASP A 121 0.48 10.84 -21.08
CA ASP A 121 0.44 12.22 -20.64
C ASP A 121 0.14 12.30 -19.13
N HIS A 122 1.09 12.87 -18.39
CA HIS A 122 0.95 13.09 -16.95
C HIS A 122 -0.24 13.98 -16.60
N HIS A 123 -0.64 14.92 -17.46
CA HIS A 123 -1.78 15.82 -17.23
C HIS A 123 -3.12 15.05 -17.24
N ASP A 124 -3.24 14.01 -18.04
CA ASP A 124 -4.45 13.20 -18.15
C ASP A 124 -4.63 12.16 -17.04
N ARG A 125 -3.62 11.96 -16.18
CA ARG A 125 -3.60 10.87 -15.17
C ARG A 125 -4.83 10.82 -14.27
N GLY A 126 -5.34 11.99 -13.86
CA GLY A 126 -6.51 12.08 -12.98
C GLY A 126 -7.81 11.65 -13.66
N LYS A 127 -8.03 12.10 -14.92
CA LYS A 127 -9.16 11.70 -15.75
C LYS A 127 -9.12 10.22 -16.05
N ARG A 128 -7.96 9.74 -16.52
CA ARG A 128 -7.70 8.33 -16.83
C ARG A 128 -7.95 7.43 -15.61
N PHE A 129 -7.48 7.83 -14.43
CA PHE A 129 -7.69 7.06 -13.20
C PHE A 129 -9.18 6.97 -12.81
N SER A 130 -9.93 8.07 -12.92
CA SER A 130 -11.37 8.06 -12.63
C SER A 130 -12.12 7.11 -13.56
N GLN A 131 -11.76 7.09 -14.85
CA GLN A 131 -12.31 6.15 -15.83
C GLN A 131 -11.93 4.70 -15.48
N GLN A 132 -10.68 4.43 -15.19
CA GLN A 132 -10.22 3.09 -14.80
C GLN A 132 -10.96 2.55 -13.58
N LEU A 133 -11.14 3.37 -12.54
CA LEU A 133 -11.88 2.98 -11.34
C LEU A 133 -13.35 2.66 -11.63
N ALA A 134 -13.99 3.41 -12.55
CA ALA A 134 -15.36 3.16 -12.96
C ALA A 134 -15.51 1.81 -13.71
N GLU A 135 -14.51 1.46 -14.52
CA GLU A 135 -14.56 0.27 -15.39
C GLU A 135 -13.99 -1.00 -14.72
N LEU A 136 -13.17 -0.87 -13.66
CA LEU A 136 -12.37 -1.97 -13.12
C LEU A 136 -13.20 -3.19 -12.74
N ARG A 137 -14.35 -2.98 -12.11
CA ARG A 137 -15.24 -4.06 -11.67
C ARG A 137 -15.96 -4.72 -12.85
N ASP A 138 -16.29 -3.96 -13.89
CA ASP A 138 -16.91 -4.47 -15.12
C ASP A 138 -15.96 -5.43 -15.85
N TRP A 139 -14.65 -5.15 -15.80
CA TRP A 139 -13.65 -6.06 -16.36
C TRP A 139 -13.57 -7.39 -15.62
N TRP A 140 -13.75 -7.41 -14.29
CA TRP A 140 -13.80 -8.66 -13.52
C TRP A 140 -15.07 -9.48 -13.81
N GLU A 141 -16.18 -8.82 -14.09
CA GLU A 141 -17.43 -9.46 -14.46
C GLU A 141 -17.51 -9.83 -15.97
N HIS A 142 -16.60 -9.29 -16.80
CA HIS A 142 -16.65 -9.47 -18.25
C HIS A 142 -16.57 -10.95 -18.65
N PRO A 143 -17.55 -11.49 -19.46
CA PRO A 143 -17.71 -12.94 -19.65
C PRO A 143 -16.53 -13.63 -20.34
N LYS A 144 -15.76 -12.90 -21.15
CA LYS A 144 -14.61 -13.45 -21.90
C LYS A 144 -13.27 -13.25 -21.23
N ILE A 145 -13.22 -12.62 -20.04
CA ILE A 145 -11.98 -12.33 -19.33
C ILE A 145 -11.94 -13.13 -18.02
N GLY A 146 -10.86 -13.86 -17.82
CA GLY A 146 -10.59 -14.68 -16.63
C GLY A 146 -9.13 -14.61 -16.25
N PRO A 147 -8.77 -15.19 -15.08
CA PRO A 147 -9.67 -15.87 -14.14
C PRO A 147 -10.67 -14.91 -13.50
N LYS A 148 -11.78 -15.45 -12.96
CA LYS A 148 -12.69 -14.67 -12.14
C LYS A 148 -12.13 -14.55 -10.73
N PRO A 149 -12.15 -13.34 -10.11
CA PRO A 149 -11.81 -13.21 -8.71
C PRO A 149 -12.65 -14.14 -7.83
N PRO A 150 -12.08 -14.70 -6.73
CA PRO A 150 -12.83 -15.56 -5.81
C PRO A 150 -14.01 -14.87 -5.12
N ARG A 151 -13.94 -13.54 -5.00
CA ARG A 151 -15.02 -12.72 -4.43
C ARG A 151 -15.83 -12.02 -5.53
N PRO A 152 -17.17 -12.00 -5.43
CA PRO A 152 -17.98 -11.15 -6.29
C PRO A 152 -17.53 -9.68 -6.20
N GLY A 153 -17.41 -9.02 -7.36
CA GLY A 153 -16.92 -7.64 -7.45
C GLY A 153 -15.41 -7.47 -7.30
N GLY A 154 -14.65 -8.55 -7.17
CA GLY A 154 -13.18 -8.56 -7.18
C GLY A 154 -12.50 -8.30 -5.83
N PRO A 155 -11.18 -8.13 -5.83
CA PRO A 155 -10.41 -7.78 -4.65
C PRO A 155 -10.82 -6.41 -4.11
N PRO A 156 -10.71 -6.15 -2.79
CA PRO A 156 -10.93 -4.83 -2.25
C PRO A 156 -10.02 -3.79 -2.89
N VAL A 157 -10.59 -2.65 -3.25
CA VAL A 157 -9.90 -1.51 -3.85
C VAL A 157 -9.77 -0.39 -2.83
N LEU A 158 -8.56 0.11 -2.63
CA LEU A 158 -8.28 1.31 -1.85
C LEU A 158 -7.74 2.40 -2.80
N VAL A 159 -8.10 3.65 -2.57
CA VAL A 159 -7.60 4.78 -3.35
C VAL A 159 -6.69 5.63 -2.49
N GLY A 160 -5.49 5.94 -3.02
CA GLY A 160 -4.52 6.84 -2.41
C GLY A 160 -4.52 8.24 -3.02
N GLY A 161 -4.01 9.20 -2.25
CA GLY A 161 -3.85 10.60 -2.64
C GLY A 161 -4.30 11.57 -1.56
N LEU A 162 -3.94 12.85 -1.70
CA LEU A 162 -4.18 13.88 -0.68
C LEU A 162 -5.11 15.01 -1.16
N SER A 163 -5.53 14.97 -2.43
CA SER A 163 -6.45 15.98 -2.98
C SER A 163 -7.92 15.62 -2.71
N ASP A 164 -8.82 16.60 -2.82
CA ASP A 164 -10.26 16.40 -2.68
C ASP A 164 -10.78 15.37 -3.70
N GLU A 165 -10.24 15.39 -4.92
CA GLU A 165 -10.59 14.44 -5.96
C GLU A 165 -10.17 13.00 -5.59
N ALA A 166 -9.09 12.82 -4.82
CA ALA A 166 -8.68 11.48 -4.36
C ALA A 166 -9.68 10.93 -3.34
N TYR A 167 -10.12 11.74 -2.39
CA TYR A 167 -11.17 11.34 -1.43
C TYR A 167 -12.50 11.09 -2.12
N ALA A 168 -12.89 11.93 -3.07
CA ALA A 168 -14.10 11.73 -3.87
C ALA A 168 -14.04 10.43 -4.69
N ARG A 169 -12.90 10.09 -5.29
CA ARG A 169 -12.69 8.80 -5.99
C ARG A 169 -12.79 7.63 -5.03
N ALA A 170 -12.15 7.71 -3.85
CA ALA A 170 -12.24 6.67 -2.83
C ALA A 170 -13.70 6.42 -2.43
N ALA A 171 -14.45 7.46 -2.14
CA ALA A 171 -15.85 7.38 -1.76
C ALA A 171 -16.75 6.83 -2.88
N ARG A 172 -16.50 7.20 -4.14
CA ARG A 172 -17.36 6.82 -5.27
C ARG A 172 -17.10 5.42 -5.79
N TYR A 173 -15.85 4.95 -5.84
CA TYR A 173 -15.46 3.78 -6.61
C TYR A 173 -14.78 2.67 -5.79
N ALA A 174 -14.27 2.98 -4.59
CA ALA A 174 -13.43 2.06 -3.83
C ALA A 174 -14.13 1.52 -2.57
N ASP A 175 -13.42 0.63 -1.87
CA ASP A 175 -13.83 0.07 -0.58
C ASP A 175 -13.18 0.83 0.59
N GLY A 176 -12.29 1.79 0.27
CA GLY A 176 -11.64 2.60 1.27
C GLY A 176 -10.54 3.50 0.72
N TYR A 177 -9.75 4.01 1.65
CA TYR A 177 -8.69 4.98 1.41
C TYR A 177 -7.38 4.48 1.99
N VAL A 178 -6.26 4.78 1.32
CA VAL A 178 -4.91 4.53 1.83
C VAL A 178 -4.09 5.81 1.88
N HIS A 179 -3.53 6.08 3.05
CA HIS A 179 -2.63 7.22 3.28
C HIS A 179 -1.18 6.82 2.98
N GLY A 180 -0.50 7.61 2.16
CA GLY A 180 0.84 7.32 1.68
C GLY A 180 1.99 7.49 2.69
N GLY A 181 1.68 7.62 3.98
CA GLY A 181 2.67 7.77 5.06
C GLY A 181 2.72 9.17 5.64
N GLY A 182 3.57 9.34 6.67
CA GLY A 182 3.70 10.57 7.43
C GLY A 182 3.25 10.44 8.88
N PRO A 183 3.32 11.50 9.70
CA PRO A 183 3.02 11.42 11.12
C PRO A 183 1.53 11.11 11.37
N PRO A 184 1.16 10.48 12.51
CA PRO A 184 -0.21 10.09 12.83
C PRO A 184 -1.24 11.22 12.69
N ARG A 185 -0.85 12.46 13.03
CA ARG A 185 -1.71 13.64 12.84
C ARG A 185 -2.06 13.94 11.37
N ALA A 186 -1.19 13.57 10.42
CA ALA A 186 -1.48 13.73 8.99
C ALA A 186 -2.45 12.65 8.53
N PHE A 187 -2.28 11.42 9.00
CA PHE A 187 -3.23 10.34 8.77
C PHE A 187 -4.61 10.68 9.35
N ALA A 188 -4.69 11.14 10.60
CA ALA A 188 -5.96 11.52 11.24
C ALA A 188 -6.76 12.52 10.39
N ARG A 189 -6.11 13.60 9.91
CA ARG A 189 -6.75 14.58 9.02
C ARG A 189 -7.21 13.98 7.69
N ALA A 190 -6.40 13.10 7.09
CA ALA A 190 -6.77 12.42 5.86
C ALA A 190 -7.93 11.43 6.05
N ALA A 191 -7.93 10.71 7.17
CA ALA A 191 -9.01 9.81 7.56
C ALA A 191 -10.34 10.54 7.75
N ASP A 192 -10.33 11.72 8.40
CA ASP A 192 -11.53 12.53 8.57
C ASP A 192 -12.08 13.03 7.23
N ARG A 193 -11.20 13.45 6.30
CA ARG A 193 -11.63 13.83 4.95
C ARG A 193 -12.18 12.65 4.17
N ALA A 194 -11.57 11.47 4.28
CA ALA A 194 -12.07 10.26 3.63
C ALA A 194 -13.45 9.85 4.18
N ARG A 195 -13.66 9.96 5.50
CA ARG A 195 -14.98 9.71 6.14
C ARG A 195 -16.02 10.73 5.69
N ALA A 196 -15.67 12.02 5.65
CA ALA A 196 -16.57 13.06 5.17
C ALA A 196 -17.00 12.80 3.71
N ALA A 197 -16.05 12.58 2.81
CA ALA A 197 -16.35 12.26 1.41
C ALA A 197 -17.22 10.99 1.26
N TRP A 198 -17.05 10.00 2.15
CA TRP A 198 -17.87 8.78 2.17
C TRP A 198 -19.33 9.09 2.52
N ILE A 199 -19.55 9.94 3.52
CA ILE A 199 -20.88 10.40 3.94
C ILE A 199 -21.52 11.24 2.82
N ASP A 200 -20.79 12.19 2.26
CA ASP A 200 -21.25 13.06 1.18
C ASP A 200 -21.65 12.27 -0.08
N ALA A 201 -20.98 11.15 -0.34
CA ALA A 201 -21.32 10.22 -1.42
C ALA A 201 -22.52 9.29 -1.09
N GLY A 202 -23.13 9.42 0.08
CA GLY A 202 -24.26 8.58 0.52
C GLY A 202 -23.91 7.11 0.71
N ARG A 203 -22.64 6.78 0.95
CA ARG A 203 -22.18 5.39 1.11
C ARG A 203 -22.55 4.83 2.48
N PRO A 204 -23.09 3.61 2.55
CA PRO A 204 -23.36 2.95 3.82
C PRO A 204 -22.07 2.57 4.55
N GLY A 205 -22.11 2.49 5.88
CA GLY A 205 -20.99 2.10 6.72
C GLY A 205 -19.86 3.13 6.75
N ARG A 206 -18.62 2.66 6.77
CA ARG A 206 -17.42 3.50 6.78
C ARG A 206 -16.37 3.00 5.78
N PRO A 207 -15.51 3.87 5.24
CA PRO A 207 -14.39 3.43 4.42
C PRO A 207 -13.40 2.60 5.24
N ARG A 208 -12.73 1.64 4.60
CA ARG A 208 -11.51 1.05 5.15
C ARG A 208 -10.41 2.11 5.10
N LEU A 209 -9.64 2.23 6.18
CA LEU A 209 -8.60 3.24 6.32
C LEU A 209 -7.25 2.57 6.58
N TRP A 210 -6.39 2.61 5.56
CA TRP A 210 -5.05 2.03 5.65
C TRP A 210 -3.99 3.13 5.70
N GLY A 211 -2.88 2.83 6.36
CA GLY A 211 -1.74 3.73 6.48
C GLY A 211 -0.43 3.04 6.15
N GLN A 212 0.61 3.86 5.98
CA GLN A 212 1.96 3.42 5.68
C GLN A 212 2.98 4.15 6.56
N GLY A 213 4.10 3.49 6.83
CA GLY A 213 5.27 4.07 7.46
C GLY A 213 6.55 3.41 6.97
N HIS A 214 7.69 4.02 7.23
CA HIS A 214 9.01 3.47 6.88
C HIS A 214 9.82 3.21 8.13
N PHE A 215 10.56 2.11 8.15
CA PHE A 215 11.38 1.75 9.31
C PHE A 215 12.74 1.15 8.94
N ALA A 216 13.71 1.34 9.83
CA ALA A 216 14.97 0.61 9.87
C ALA A 216 15.41 0.45 11.32
N LEU A 217 15.37 -0.76 11.85
CA LEU A 217 15.77 -1.07 13.21
C LEU A 217 17.21 -1.61 13.25
N GLY A 218 18.08 -0.99 14.02
CA GLY A 218 19.46 -1.38 14.14
C GLY A 218 20.33 -0.28 14.73
N ASP A 219 21.59 -0.27 14.31
CA ASP A 219 22.56 0.76 14.67
C ASP A 219 22.39 2.04 13.83
N THR A 220 23.25 3.02 14.12
CA THR A 220 23.28 4.29 13.40
C THR A 220 23.53 4.09 11.90
N ALA A 221 24.41 3.16 11.52
CA ALA A 221 24.71 2.90 10.12
C ALA A 221 23.47 2.35 9.37
N THR A 222 22.68 1.50 10.00
CA THR A 222 21.40 1.00 9.48
C THR A 222 20.39 2.14 9.29
N ALA A 223 20.30 3.03 10.28
CA ALA A 223 19.40 4.20 10.22
C ALA A 223 19.81 5.16 9.09
N ASP A 224 21.12 5.44 8.95
CA ASP A 224 21.66 6.31 7.91
C ASP A 224 21.47 5.74 6.49
N ALA A 225 21.67 4.43 6.32
CA ALA A 225 21.40 3.74 5.06
C ALA A 225 19.92 3.84 4.68
N GLY A 226 19.01 3.62 5.63
CA GLY A 226 17.56 3.76 5.41
C GLY A 226 17.17 5.20 5.07
N ALA A 227 17.74 6.19 5.73
CA ALA A 227 17.50 7.60 5.42
C ALA A 227 18.04 7.96 4.01
N GLY A 228 19.21 7.43 3.63
CA GLY A 228 19.77 7.58 2.29
C GLY A 228 18.84 7.05 1.20
N TYR A 229 18.33 5.83 1.37
CA TYR A 229 17.33 5.25 0.47
C TYR A 229 16.10 6.15 0.34
N LEU A 230 15.55 6.65 1.43
CA LEU A 230 14.35 7.51 1.38
C LEU A 230 14.61 8.84 0.67
N ARG A 231 15.78 9.46 0.85
CA ARG A 231 16.17 10.66 0.10
C ARG A 231 16.20 10.40 -1.39
N ASP A 232 16.82 9.30 -1.80
CA ASP A 232 16.90 8.91 -3.20
C ASP A 232 15.54 8.57 -3.79
N TYR A 233 14.79 7.67 -3.12
CA TYR A 233 13.46 7.23 -3.58
C TYR A 233 12.48 8.39 -3.72
N TYR A 234 12.52 9.37 -2.81
CA TYR A 234 11.64 10.54 -2.80
C TYR A 234 12.29 11.83 -3.34
N ALA A 235 13.43 11.73 -4.03
CA ALA A 235 14.15 12.89 -4.59
C ALA A 235 13.28 13.78 -5.47
N PHE A 236 12.29 13.22 -6.19
CA PHE A 236 11.31 13.94 -7.01
C PHE A 236 10.45 14.94 -6.21
N THR A 237 10.39 14.83 -4.88
CA THR A 237 9.66 15.77 -4.01
C THR A 237 10.50 16.99 -3.61
N GLY A 238 11.75 17.08 -4.11
CA GLY A 238 12.68 18.16 -3.75
C GLY A 238 12.98 18.18 -2.24
N PRO A 239 12.98 19.36 -1.60
CA PRO A 239 13.32 19.48 -0.16
C PRO A 239 12.41 18.67 0.78
N PHE A 240 11.26 18.19 0.30
CA PHE A 240 10.36 17.39 1.13
C PHE A 240 10.91 15.97 1.38
N ALA A 241 11.82 15.47 0.52
CA ALA A 241 12.51 14.19 0.71
C ALA A 241 13.23 14.11 2.06
N GLU A 242 13.85 15.22 2.52
CA GLU A 242 14.50 15.29 3.83
C GLU A 242 13.52 15.08 5.00
N ARG A 243 12.29 15.62 4.88
CA ARG A 243 11.26 15.42 5.90
C ARG A 243 10.78 13.98 5.96
N ILE A 244 10.70 13.32 4.79
CA ILE A 244 10.34 11.90 4.71
C ILE A 244 11.46 11.07 5.36
N ALA A 245 12.72 11.33 4.99
CA ALA A 245 13.87 10.63 5.56
C ALA A 245 14.00 10.84 7.07
N ALA A 246 13.79 12.06 7.57
CA ALA A 246 13.81 12.35 9.00
C ALA A 246 12.64 11.73 9.78
N GLY A 247 11.57 11.38 9.10
CA GLY A 247 10.37 10.78 9.70
C GLY A 247 10.37 9.25 9.73
N HIS A 248 11.43 8.57 9.25
CA HIS A 248 11.45 7.12 9.31
C HIS A 248 11.74 6.60 10.73
N LEU A 249 11.21 5.43 11.05
CA LEU A 249 11.17 4.87 12.40
C LEU A 249 12.43 4.03 12.64
N THR A 250 13.32 4.49 13.52
CA THR A 250 14.63 3.86 13.75
C THR A 250 14.78 3.21 15.11
N THR A 251 13.77 3.37 15.99
CA THR A 251 13.81 2.80 17.33
C THR A 251 12.51 2.05 17.66
N PRO A 252 12.55 1.05 18.56
CA PRO A 252 11.35 0.36 19.04
C PRO A 252 10.30 1.33 19.60
N GLN A 253 10.72 2.32 20.39
CA GLN A 253 9.84 3.31 20.98
C GLN A 253 9.12 4.16 19.92
N ALA A 254 9.84 4.56 18.86
CA ALA A 254 9.25 5.33 17.76
C ALA A 254 8.19 4.50 17.03
N ILE A 255 8.42 3.21 16.80
CA ILE A 255 7.44 2.29 16.20
C ILE A 255 6.20 2.18 17.06
N VAL A 256 6.35 1.90 18.36
CA VAL A 256 5.21 1.76 19.29
C VAL A 256 4.36 3.03 19.33
N GLN A 257 5.00 4.20 19.41
CA GLN A 257 4.29 5.48 19.41
C GLN A 257 3.59 5.75 18.09
N PHE A 258 4.21 5.40 16.97
CA PHE A 258 3.65 5.58 15.63
C PHE A 258 2.43 4.66 15.43
N VAL A 259 2.55 3.39 15.77
CA VAL A 259 1.46 2.40 15.72
C VAL A 259 0.28 2.88 16.56
N ARG A 260 0.52 3.27 17.82
CA ARG A 260 -0.51 3.78 18.71
C ARG A 260 -1.22 5.01 18.13
N GLY A 261 -0.47 5.97 17.59
CA GLY A 261 -1.07 7.17 17.00
C GLY A 261 -1.93 6.90 15.77
N TYR A 262 -1.59 5.89 14.94
CA TYR A 262 -2.44 5.47 13.84
C TYR A 262 -3.68 4.71 14.33
N GLU A 263 -3.57 3.88 15.35
CA GLU A 263 -4.69 3.17 15.96
C GLU A 263 -5.69 4.16 16.58
N GLU A 264 -5.22 5.14 17.35
CA GLU A 264 -6.05 6.21 17.93
C GLU A 264 -6.77 7.05 16.86
N ALA A 265 -6.17 7.21 15.67
CA ALA A 265 -6.79 7.88 14.52
C ALA A 265 -7.78 7.01 13.75
N GLY A 266 -7.96 5.75 14.16
CA GLY A 266 -8.91 4.80 13.58
C GLY A 266 -8.43 4.18 12.26
N CYS A 267 -7.14 3.91 12.16
CA CYS A 267 -6.55 3.09 11.09
C CYS A 267 -7.01 1.64 11.23
N ASP A 268 -7.39 0.99 10.13
CA ASP A 268 -7.75 -0.43 10.13
C ASP A 268 -6.52 -1.32 9.93
N GLU A 269 -5.57 -0.85 9.12
CA GLU A 269 -4.32 -1.55 8.88
C GLU A 269 -3.18 -0.58 8.57
N LEU A 270 -2.06 -0.74 9.29
CA LEU A 270 -0.85 0.02 9.10
C LEU A 270 0.25 -0.88 8.55
N VAL A 271 0.80 -0.53 7.38
CA VAL A 271 1.89 -1.28 6.76
C VAL A 271 3.22 -0.54 6.96
N LEU A 272 4.19 -1.23 7.55
CA LEU A 272 5.53 -0.70 7.79
C LEU A 272 6.51 -1.23 6.73
N PHE A 273 7.05 -0.33 5.90
CA PHE A 273 7.99 -0.65 4.83
C PHE A 273 9.43 -0.59 5.32
N PRO A 274 10.24 -1.65 5.11
CA PRO A 274 11.67 -1.61 5.44
C PRO A 274 12.39 -0.63 4.51
N THR A 275 13.41 0.03 5.03
CA THR A 275 14.28 0.92 4.26
C THR A 275 15.68 0.36 4.05
N VAL A 276 15.94 -0.84 4.56
CA VAL A 276 17.16 -1.61 4.32
C VAL A 276 16.80 -3.06 3.94
N ALA A 277 17.59 -3.65 3.05
CA ALA A 277 17.38 -5.00 2.52
C ALA A 277 18.06 -6.07 3.41
N ASP A 278 17.62 -6.17 4.67
CA ASP A 278 18.13 -7.13 5.66
C ASP A 278 16.96 -7.90 6.30
N LEU A 279 16.97 -9.23 6.15
CA LEU A 279 15.90 -10.10 6.64
C LEU A 279 15.69 -9.98 8.17
N ALA A 280 16.74 -9.62 8.92
CA ALA A 280 16.65 -9.39 10.37
C ALA A 280 15.70 -8.23 10.74
N GLN A 281 15.37 -7.35 9.80
CA GLN A 281 14.39 -6.30 10.04
C GLN A 281 13.00 -6.86 10.40
N LEU A 282 12.62 -8.01 9.83
CA LEU A 282 11.35 -8.67 10.17
C LEU A 282 11.35 -9.16 11.63
N GLU A 283 12.43 -9.77 12.08
CA GLU A 283 12.56 -10.25 13.47
C GLU A 283 12.51 -9.08 14.44
N ARG A 284 13.35 -8.07 14.19
CA ARG A 284 13.38 -6.87 15.02
C ARG A 284 12.01 -6.17 15.09
N LEU A 285 11.29 -6.10 13.97
CA LEU A 285 9.96 -5.52 13.96
C LEU A 285 8.95 -6.41 14.69
N ALA A 286 9.00 -7.73 14.51
CA ALA A 286 8.13 -8.69 15.21
C ALA A 286 8.33 -8.60 16.73
N ASP A 287 9.59 -8.51 17.21
CA ASP A 287 9.92 -8.36 18.64
C ASP A 287 9.35 -7.07 19.23
N VAL A 288 9.24 -6.00 18.44
CA VAL A 288 8.65 -4.71 18.90
C VAL A 288 7.13 -4.79 19.00
N LEU A 289 6.51 -5.60 18.14
CA LEU A 289 5.04 -5.70 18.09
C LEU A 289 4.45 -6.71 19.09
N GLY A 290 5.29 -7.55 19.70
CA GLY A 290 4.95 -8.51 20.77
C GLY A 290 4.36 -9.78 20.25
#